data_4621561f339233ad637d91006b7baf6b
#
_entry.id   4621561f339233ad637d91006b7baf6b
#
_cell.length_a   1.000
_cell.length_b   1.000
_cell.length_c   1.000
_cell.angle_alpha   90.00
_cell.angle_beta   90.00
_cell.angle_gamma   90.00
#
_symmetry.space_group_name_H-M   'P 1'
#
loop_
_entity.id
_entity.type
_entity.pdbx_description
1 polymer ?
#
loop_
_entity_poly.entity_id
_entity_poly.type
_entity_poly.pdbx_seq_one_letter_code
_entity_poly.pdbx_strand_id
1 'polypeptide(L)'
;MPIATPEVYAAMLDRAKAGSFAYPAINVSSSQTIIGAIRGFAEAESDGIIQFSWGGAEYASGSTVKHMVDGAVALAEFAHVVAKNYKVNIGIHTDHCPAEKLDGFMRPLLEFGAQRIKEGKSPLFNSHMWDGSAVDMPENMKVARELLDKSVAAHTVLEIEIGVVGGEEDGIEAKHDAKLYSTPEDALLTIETLGTDAKARYMVAATFGNVHGVYKPGNVVLQPKILKTLQEAVAAKLGLPAGSKPMDLVFHGGSGSLLSEIRESLDYGVIKMNVDTDTQYAFTRPVVDHIMKNYDGVLKIDGEVGNKKAYDPRAWGKAAEAGIAARVGVACEDLRSTGTSLLK
;
A
#
# COMPACT_ATOMS: atom_id res chain seq x y z
N MET A 1 11.95 -17.17 1.92
CA MET A 1 12.25 -16.22 0.83
C MET A 1 11.62 -14.89 1.24
N PRO A 2 12.33 -13.77 1.33
CA PRO A 2 11.80 -12.54 1.98
C PRO A 2 10.71 -11.83 1.19
N ILE A 3 10.63 -11.96 -0.15
CA ILE A 3 9.40 -11.59 -0.86
C ILE A 3 8.44 -12.77 -0.75
N ALA A 4 7.23 -12.50 -0.28
CA ALA A 4 6.22 -13.50 -0.05
C ALA A 4 5.86 -14.26 -1.34
N THR A 5 5.73 -15.59 -1.25
CA THR A 5 5.04 -16.33 -2.31
C THR A 5 3.53 -16.07 -2.23
N PRO A 6 2.74 -16.40 -3.26
CA PRO A 6 1.28 -16.24 -3.18
C PRO A 6 0.68 -16.89 -1.92
N GLU A 7 1.15 -18.08 -1.53
CA GLU A 7 0.68 -18.80 -0.35
C GLU A 7 1.08 -18.10 0.95
N VAL A 8 2.33 -17.60 1.01
CA VAL A 8 2.80 -16.83 2.17
C VAL A 8 2.05 -15.52 2.29
N TYR A 9 1.80 -14.82 1.17
CA TYR A 9 1.03 -13.59 1.17
C TYR A 9 -0.41 -13.83 1.63
N ALA A 10 -1.06 -14.88 1.15
CA ALA A 10 -2.38 -15.28 1.63
C ALA A 10 -2.37 -15.57 3.15
N ALA A 11 -1.37 -16.31 3.65
CA ALA A 11 -1.22 -16.59 5.08
C ALA A 11 -0.97 -15.32 5.91
N MET A 12 -0.23 -14.33 5.39
CA MET A 12 -0.09 -13.02 6.02
C MET A 12 -1.46 -12.35 6.19
N LEU A 13 -2.25 -12.26 5.12
CA LEU A 13 -3.57 -11.61 5.15
C LEU A 13 -4.55 -12.34 6.10
N ASP A 14 -4.55 -13.69 6.10
CA ASP A 14 -5.37 -14.49 7.01
C ASP A 14 -4.99 -14.26 8.48
N ARG A 15 -3.69 -14.20 8.76
CA ARG A 15 -3.17 -13.94 10.11
C ARG A 15 -3.55 -12.53 10.58
N ALA A 16 -3.47 -11.52 9.71
CA ALA A 16 -3.89 -10.16 10.03
C ALA A 16 -5.36 -10.11 10.43
N LYS A 17 -6.24 -10.75 9.66
CA LYS A 17 -7.68 -10.83 9.94
C LYS A 17 -7.95 -11.55 11.26
N ALA A 18 -7.37 -12.72 11.46
CA ALA A 18 -7.55 -13.51 12.66
C ALA A 18 -7.02 -12.81 13.92
N GLY A 19 -5.91 -12.09 13.80
CA GLY A 19 -5.25 -11.37 14.89
C GLY A 19 -5.79 -9.96 15.14
N SER A 20 -6.73 -9.47 14.32
CA SER A 20 -7.22 -8.08 14.36
C SER A 20 -6.07 -7.05 14.37
N PHE A 21 -5.13 -7.23 13.44
CA PHE A 21 -4.07 -6.28 13.12
C PHE A 21 -4.01 -6.05 11.61
N ALA A 22 -3.30 -5.02 11.17
CA ALA A 22 -3.07 -4.78 9.74
C ALA A 22 -1.59 -4.62 9.43
N TYR A 23 -1.17 -5.01 8.24
CA TYR A 23 0.15 -4.67 7.74
C TYR A 23 0.19 -3.25 7.20
N PRO A 24 1.16 -2.43 7.62
CA PRO A 24 1.44 -1.18 6.92
C PRO A 24 1.83 -1.49 5.48
N ALA A 25 1.25 -0.76 4.53
CA ALA A 25 1.64 -0.77 3.12
C ALA A 25 2.31 0.58 2.82
N ILE A 26 3.62 0.52 2.58
CA ILE A 26 4.49 1.70 2.51
C ILE A 26 4.77 2.05 1.07
N ASN A 27 4.39 3.26 0.65
CA ASN A 27 4.73 3.76 -0.69
C ASN A 27 6.23 4.01 -0.80
N VAL A 28 6.83 3.46 -1.84
CA VAL A 28 8.26 3.57 -2.13
C VAL A 28 8.48 3.87 -3.60
N SER A 29 9.48 4.71 -3.91
CA SER A 29 9.76 5.19 -5.27
C SER A 29 11.24 5.14 -5.64
N SER A 30 12.07 4.58 -4.76
CA SER A 30 13.52 4.50 -4.97
C SER A 30 14.15 3.35 -4.21
N SER A 31 15.39 3.00 -4.55
CA SER A 31 16.17 2.00 -3.82
C SER A 31 16.33 2.34 -2.33
N GLN A 32 16.48 3.61 -2.00
CA GLN A 32 16.65 4.06 -0.61
C GLN A 32 15.35 3.91 0.20
N THR A 33 14.21 4.28 -0.39
CA THR A 33 12.91 4.15 0.29
C THR A 33 12.53 2.67 0.47
N ILE A 34 12.83 1.80 -0.51
CA ILE A 34 12.64 0.35 -0.41
C ILE A 34 13.47 -0.23 0.74
N ILE A 35 14.77 0.09 0.81
CA ILE A 35 15.64 -0.42 1.88
C ILE A 35 15.16 0.08 3.25
N GLY A 36 14.83 1.36 3.36
CA GLY A 36 14.35 1.94 4.61
C GLY A 36 13.05 1.29 5.09
N ALA A 37 12.09 1.04 4.18
CA ALA A 37 10.86 0.36 4.53
C ALA A 37 11.08 -1.09 4.99
N ILE A 38 11.84 -1.89 4.23
CA ILE A 38 12.15 -3.28 4.58
C ILE A 38 12.92 -3.36 5.92
N ARG A 39 13.86 -2.44 6.15
CA ARG A 39 14.59 -2.32 7.42
C ARG A 39 13.62 -2.04 8.58
N GLY A 40 12.69 -1.12 8.42
CA GLY A 40 11.71 -0.79 9.46
C GLY A 40 10.82 -2.00 9.81
N PHE A 41 10.38 -2.76 8.83
CA PHE A 41 9.66 -4.02 9.07
C PHE A 41 10.50 -5.04 9.83
N ALA A 42 11.77 -5.20 9.44
CA ALA A 42 12.68 -6.13 10.10
C ALA A 42 12.98 -5.73 11.55
N GLU A 43 13.20 -4.44 11.81
CA GLU A 43 13.41 -3.90 13.17
C GLU A 43 12.16 -4.04 14.05
N ALA A 44 10.95 -3.98 13.46
CA ALA A 44 9.69 -4.21 14.15
C ALA A 44 9.33 -5.70 14.29
N GLU A 45 10.12 -6.63 13.73
CA GLU A 45 9.78 -8.07 13.62
C GLU A 45 8.37 -8.29 13.02
N SER A 46 7.96 -7.43 12.08
CA SER A 46 6.69 -7.47 11.38
C SER A 46 6.90 -7.84 9.92
N ASP A 47 6.09 -8.74 9.37
CA ASP A 47 5.92 -8.77 7.93
C ASP A 47 5.26 -7.46 7.48
N GLY A 48 5.35 -7.12 6.19
CA GLY A 48 4.80 -5.85 5.70
C GLY A 48 4.61 -5.81 4.19
N ILE A 49 4.11 -4.69 3.70
CA ILE A 49 3.84 -4.48 2.28
C ILE A 49 4.61 -3.24 1.82
N ILE A 50 5.34 -3.33 0.72
CA ILE A 50 5.82 -2.18 -0.02
C ILE A 50 4.97 -2.01 -1.26
N GLN A 51 4.70 -0.75 -1.63
CA GLN A 51 3.81 -0.48 -2.75
C GLN A 51 4.32 0.64 -3.65
N PHE A 52 3.96 0.56 -4.93
CA PHE A 52 4.35 1.52 -5.95
C PHE A 52 3.08 2.13 -6.55
N SER A 53 2.87 3.43 -6.39
CA SER A 53 1.86 4.15 -7.18
C SER A 53 2.31 4.26 -8.64
N TRP A 54 1.38 4.53 -9.56
CA TRP A 54 1.73 4.75 -10.97
C TRP A 54 2.72 5.93 -11.12
N GLY A 55 2.55 6.99 -10.32
CA GLY A 55 3.47 8.15 -10.33
C GLY A 55 4.85 7.80 -9.78
N GLY A 56 4.94 7.02 -8.69
CA GLY A 56 6.19 6.51 -8.15
C GLY A 56 6.92 5.58 -9.12
N ALA A 57 6.17 4.73 -9.82
CA ALA A 57 6.71 3.85 -10.85
C ALA A 57 7.20 4.65 -12.09
N GLU A 58 6.43 5.64 -12.55
CA GLU A 58 6.85 6.53 -13.62
C GLU A 58 8.17 7.24 -13.27
N TYR A 59 8.26 7.80 -12.06
CA TYR A 59 9.48 8.43 -11.56
C TYR A 59 10.67 7.47 -11.55
N ALA A 60 10.48 6.23 -11.11
CA ALA A 60 11.55 5.23 -11.00
C ALA A 60 12.12 4.80 -12.36
N SER A 61 11.37 4.96 -13.45
CA SER A 61 11.87 4.72 -14.80
C SER A 61 12.75 5.87 -15.34
N GLY A 62 12.79 6.99 -14.62
CA GLY A 62 13.53 8.19 -14.99
C GLY A 62 12.62 9.27 -15.59
N SER A 63 12.88 10.53 -15.19
CA SER A 63 12.04 11.70 -15.51
C SER A 63 11.90 12.01 -17.01
N THR A 64 12.75 11.42 -17.85
CA THR A 64 12.72 11.56 -19.32
C THR A 64 12.10 10.36 -20.03
N VAL A 65 12.11 9.18 -19.41
CA VAL A 65 11.56 7.93 -19.95
C VAL A 65 10.07 7.83 -19.63
N LYS A 66 9.69 8.01 -18.38
CA LYS A 66 8.30 8.02 -17.89
C LYS A 66 7.49 6.77 -18.27
N HIS A 67 8.10 5.59 -18.12
CA HIS A 67 7.47 4.31 -18.43
C HIS A 67 7.09 3.55 -17.13
N MET A 68 5.84 3.65 -16.74
CA MET A 68 5.33 3.14 -15.44
C MET A 68 5.60 1.65 -15.22
N VAL A 69 5.45 0.83 -16.26
CA VAL A 69 5.64 -0.62 -16.16
C VAL A 69 7.11 -0.95 -15.89
N ASP A 70 8.04 -0.34 -16.65
CA ASP A 70 9.48 -0.56 -16.46
C ASP A 70 9.95 -0.12 -15.09
N GLY A 71 9.44 1.02 -14.61
CA GLY A 71 9.75 1.51 -13.27
C GLY A 71 9.25 0.58 -12.16
N ALA A 72 8.02 0.10 -12.26
CA ALA A 72 7.47 -0.86 -11.30
C ALA A 72 8.24 -2.18 -11.29
N VAL A 73 8.57 -2.72 -12.48
CA VAL A 73 9.36 -3.94 -12.62
C VAL A 73 10.76 -3.76 -12.04
N ALA A 74 11.43 -2.63 -12.34
CA ALA A 74 12.77 -2.35 -11.81
C ALA A 74 12.80 -2.25 -10.29
N LEU A 75 11.82 -1.56 -9.68
CA LEU A 75 11.69 -1.47 -8.22
C LEU A 75 11.40 -2.83 -7.59
N ALA A 76 10.50 -3.62 -8.20
CA ALA A 76 10.16 -4.94 -7.70
C ALA A 76 11.35 -5.91 -7.78
N GLU A 77 12.08 -5.95 -8.90
CA GLU A 77 13.30 -6.77 -9.03
C GLU A 77 14.38 -6.34 -8.01
N PHE A 78 14.56 -5.03 -7.80
CA PHE A 78 15.46 -4.53 -6.75
C PHE A 78 15.03 -5.04 -5.37
N ALA A 79 13.74 -4.94 -5.04
CA ALA A 79 13.20 -5.45 -3.77
C ALA A 79 13.43 -6.95 -3.61
N HIS A 80 13.20 -7.76 -4.66
CA HIS A 80 13.48 -9.21 -4.67
C HIS A 80 14.95 -9.55 -4.37
N VAL A 81 15.87 -8.67 -4.79
CA VAL A 81 17.31 -8.87 -4.52
C VAL A 81 17.65 -8.53 -3.08
N VAL A 82 17.25 -7.36 -2.60
CA VAL A 82 17.71 -6.84 -1.30
C VAL A 82 16.99 -7.45 -0.11
N ALA A 83 15.70 -7.75 -0.27
CA ALA A 83 14.87 -8.30 0.81
C ALA A 83 15.39 -9.64 1.34
N LYS A 84 16.14 -10.41 0.55
CA LYS A 84 16.74 -11.71 0.96
C LYS A 84 17.60 -11.62 2.22
N ASN A 85 18.09 -10.44 2.56
CA ASN A 85 18.97 -10.20 3.70
C ASN A 85 18.21 -9.90 4.99
N TYR A 86 16.88 -9.84 4.96
CA TYR A 86 16.02 -9.50 6.10
C TYR A 86 15.15 -10.70 6.50
N LYS A 87 14.85 -10.82 7.79
CA LYS A 87 14.08 -11.95 8.36
C LYS A 87 12.60 -11.61 8.52
N VAL A 88 11.99 -11.05 7.47
CA VAL A 88 10.55 -10.73 7.43
C VAL A 88 10.02 -10.99 6.03
N ASN A 89 8.75 -11.35 5.89
CA ASN A 89 8.13 -11.46 4.57
C ASN A 89 7.65 -10.09 4.10
N ILE A 90 7.91 -9.79 2.83
CA ILE A 90 7.49 -8.54 2.21
C ILE A 90 6.53 -8.87 1.05
N GLY A 91 5.32 -8.31 1.11
CA GLY A 91 4.42 -8.25 -0.02
C GLY A 91 4.81 -7.08 -0.94
N ILE A 92 4.72 -7.28 -2.25
CA ILE A 92 4.88 -6.21 -3.24
C ILE A 92 3.52 -5.93 -3.88
N HIS A 93 3.10 -4.67 -3.81
CA HIS A 93 1.80 -4.20 -4.28
C HIS A 93 1.96 -3.03 -5.27
N THR A 94 1.03 -2.85 -6.20
CA THR A 94 0.87 -1.59 -6.94
C THR A 94 -0.36 -0.87 -6.46
N ASP A 95 -0.17 0.39 -6.10
CA ASP A 95 -1.14 1.25 -5.45
C ASP A 95 -1.90 2.08 -6.51
N HIS A 96 -3.06 2.54 -6.19
CA HIS A 96 -4.01 3.33 -6.99
C HIS A 96 -3.77 3.36 -8.50
N CYS A 97 -4.51 2.56 -9.27
CA CYS A 97 -4.51 2.60 -10.71
C CYS A 97 -5.87 3.11 -11.20
N PRO A 98 -6.03 4.41 -11.51
CA PRO A 98 -7.28 4.96 -12.03
C PRO A 98 -7.54 4.50 -13.47
N ALA A 99 -8.78 4.70 -13.94
CA ALA A 99 -9.26 4.18 -15.22
C ALA A 99 -8.36 4.55 -16.42
N GLU A 100 -7.87 5.78 -16.45
CA GLU A 100 -6.99 6.27 -17.53
C GLU A 100 -5.58 5.68 -17.52
N LYS A 101 -5.17 5.01 -16.45
CA LYS A 101 -3.88 4.34 -16.32
C LYS A 101 -3.95 2.83 -16.52
N LEU A 102 -5.13 2.23 -16.59
CA LEU A 102 -5.29 0.78 -16.68
C LEU A 102 -4.49 0.15 -17.83
N ASP A 103 -4.61 0.70 -19.04
CA ASP A 103 -3.94 0.17 -20.23
C ASP A 103 -2.42 0.43 -20.25
N GLY A 104 -1.98 1.47 -19.55
CA GLY A 104 -0.56 1.85 -19.47
C GLY A 104 0.16 1.27 -18.24
N PHE A 105 -0.55 0.72 -17.27
CA PHE A 105 0.04 0.29 -16.00
C PHE A 105 -0.44 -1.07 -15.53
N MET A 106 -1.68 -1.19 -15.04
CA MET A 106 -2.11 -2.40 -14.36
C MET A 106 -2.30 -3.59 -15.29
N ARG A 107 -2.98 -3.41 -16.45
CA ARG A 107 -3.19 -4.50 -17.41
C ARG A 107 -1.87 -5.09 -17.91
N PRO A 108 -0.88 -4.29 -18.36
CA PRO A 108 0.43 -4.80 -18.74
C PRO A 108 1.17 -5.53 -17.61
N LEU A 109 1.07 -5.06 -16.35
CA LEU A 109 1.69 -5.74 -15.20
C LEU A 109 1.03 -7.09 -14.90
N LEU A 110 -0.30 -7.20 -15.02
CA LEU A 110 -1.02 -8.46 -14.88
C LEU A 110 -0.66 -9.44 -16.02
N GLU A 111 -0.55 -8.96 -17.26
CA GLU A 111 -0.12 -9.77 -18.40
C GLU A 111 1.33 -10.26 -18.24
N PHE A 112 2.22 -9.38 -17.77
CA PHE A 112 3.59 -9.73 -17.42
C PHE A 112 3.63 -10.81 -16.32
N GLY A 113 2.83 -10.67 -15.27
CA GLY A 113 2.69 -11.66 -14.20
C GLY A 113 2.20 -13.01 -14.73
N ALA A 114 1.12 -13.02 -15.51
CA ALA A 114 0.58 -14.24 -16.11
C ALA A 114 1.57 -14.94 -17.06
N GLN A 115 2.39 -14.17 -17.79
CA GLN A 115 3.45 -14.73 -18.63
C GLN A 115 4.55 -15.38 -17.78
N ARG A 116 4.96 -14.76 -16.66
CA ARG A 116 5.93 -15.38 -15.72
C ARG A 116 5.41 -16.71 -15.18
N ILE A 117 4.13 -16.80 -14.81
CA ILE A 117 3.53 -18.06 -14.33
C ILE A 117 3.57 -19.13 -15.41
N LYS A 118 3.22 -18.81 -16.66
CA LYS A 118 3.33 -19.74 -17.81
C LYS A 118 4.75 -20.25 -18.04
N GLU A 119 5.76 -19.42 -17.74
CA GLU A 119 7.17 -19.77 -17.82
C GLU A 119 7.69 -20.56 -16.58
N GLY A 120 6.82 -20.91 -15.64
CA GLY A 120 7.18 -21.60 -14.40
C GLY A 120 7.95 -20.74 -13.40
N LYS A 121 7.87 -19.41 -13.52
CA LYS A 121 8.48 -18.45 -12.59
C LYS A 121 7.47 -18.02 -11.54
N SER A 122 7.95 -17.58 -10.37
CA SER A 122 7.11 -16.93 -9.36
C SER A 122 6.61 -15.56 -9.86
N PRO A 123 5.44 -15.10 -9.41
CA PRO A 123 4.99 -13.75 -9.68
C PRO A 123 6.00 -12.73 -9.12
N LEU A 124 6.08 -11.57 -9.76
CA LEU A 124 6.95 -10.47 -9.30
C LEU A 124 6.25 -9.61 -8.25
N PHE A 125 4.92 -9.53 -8.33
CA PHE A 125 4.03 -8.79 -7.45
C PHE A 125 3.11 -9.76 -6.70
N ASN A 126 2.62 -9.33 -5.52
CA ASN A 126 1.67 -10.11 -4.72
C ASN A 126 0.23 -9.61 -4.92
N SER A 127 0.06 -8.32 -5.21
CA SER A 127 -1.25 -7.70 -5.40
C SER A 127 -1.17 -6.42 -6.23
N HIS A 128 -2.32 -6.04 -6.79
CA HIS A 128 -2.50 -4.83 -7.59
C HIS A 128 -3.81 -4.17 -7.21
N MET A 129 -3.87 -2.82 -7.19
CA MET A 129 -5.07 -2.07 -6.90
C MET A 129 -5.69 -1.44 -8.14
N TRP A 130 -6.97 -1.69 -8.32
CA TRP A 130 -7.88 -0.95 -9.19
C TRP A 130 -8.58 0.15 -8.41
N ASP A 131 -8.34 1.39 -8.78
CA ASP A 131 -9.04 2.55 -8.22
C ASP A 131 -10.28 2.86 -9.07
N GLY A 132 -11.40 2.32 -8.65
CA GLY A 132 -12.71 2.54 -9.28
C GLY A 132 -13.49 3.71 -8.70
N SER A 133 -12.89 4.56 -7.87
CA SER A 133 -13.56 5.65 -7.16
C SER A 133 -14.17 6.72 -8.07
N ALA A 134 -13.60 6.90 -9.27
CA ALA A 134 -14.06 7.90 -10.26
C ALA A 134 -15.20 7.40 -11.16
N VAL A 135 -15.56 6.12 -11.12
CA VAL A 135 -16.63 5.52 -11.94
C VAL A 135 -17.82 5.07 -11.08
N ASP A 136 -18.98 4.86 -11.69
CA ASP A 136 -20.12 4.34 -10.92
C ASP A 136 -19.93 2.87 -10.52
N MET A 137 -20.62 2.43 -9.46
CA MET A 137 -20.45 1.08 -8.91
C MET A 137 -20.68 -0.06 -9.93
N PRO A 138 -21.68 -0.03 -10.84
CA PRO A 138 -21.84 -1.07 -11.86
C PRO A 138 -20.64 -1.17 -12.81
N GLU A 139 -20.09 -0.04 -13.29
CA GLU A 139 -18.90 -0.05 -14.16
C GLU A 139 -17.65 -0.41 -13.37
N ASN A 140 -17.51 0.07 -12.13
CA ASN A 140 -16.43 -0.34 -11.23
C ASN A 140 -16.40 -1.86 -11.09
N MET A 141 -17.52 -2.49 -10.78
CA MET A 141 -17.62 -3.94 -10.60
C MET A 141 -17.36 -4.73 -11.88
N LYS A 142 -17.76 -4.21 -13.02
CA LYS A 142 -17.48 -4.83 -14.33
C LYS A 142 -15.98 -4.85 -14.63
N VAL A 143 -15.28 -3.73 -14.41
CA VAL A 143 -13.82 -3.65 -14.55
C VAL A 143 -13.13 -4.53 -13.50
N ALA A 144 -13.56 -4.47 -12.24
CA ALA A 144 -13.03 -5.29 -11.17
C ALA A 144 -13.13 -6.80 -11.48
N ARG A 145 -14.25 -7.27 -12.09
CA ARG A 145 -14.40 -8.68 -12.50
C ARG A 145 -13.36 -9.06 -13.56
N GLU A 146 -13.19 -8.24 -14.60
CA GLU A 146 -12.15 -8.46 -15.63
C GLU A 146 -10.76 -8.57 -15.01
N LEU A 147 -10.43 -7.61 -14.12
CA LEU A 147 -9.12 -7.55 -13.48
C LEU A 147 -8.89 -8.69 -12.50
N LEU A 148 -9.94 -9.15 -11.81
CA LEU A 148 -9.84 -10.30 -10.92
C LEU A 148 -9.50 -11.58 -11.70
N ASP A 149 -10.10 -11.80 -12.86
CA ASP A 149 -9.77 -12.96 -13.71
C ASP A 149 -8.30 -12.91 -14.20
N LYS A 150 -7.81 -11.72 -14.54
CA LYS A 150 -6.38 -11.50 -14.88
C LYS A 150 -5.46 -11.70 -13.67
N SER A 151 -5.87 -11.26 -12.48
CA SER A 151 -5.12 -11.42 -11.24
C SER A 151 -4.99 -12.90 -10.85
N VAL A 152 -6.05 -13.68 -11.02
CA VAL A 152 -6.01 -15.15 -10.83
C VAL A 152 -4.97 -15.79 -11.76
N ALA A 153 -4.93 -15.39 -13.03
CA ALA A 153 -3.97 -15.91 -14.01
C ALA A 153 -2.50 -15.49 -13.68
N ALA A 154 -2.32 -14.35 -13.01
CA ALA A 154 -1.03 -13.84 -12.57
C ALA A 154 -0.62 -14.33 -11.16
N HIS A 155 -1.47 -15.09 -10.47
CA HIS A 155 -1.31 -15.51 -9.07
C HIS A 155 -1.14 -14.32 -8.10
N THR A 156 -1.90 -13.25 -8.34
CA THR A 156 -1.90 -12.04 -7.49
C THR A 156 -3.28 -11.81 -6.88
N VAL A 157 -3.33 -11.03 -5.80
CA VAL A 157 -4.56 -10.56 -5.17
C VAL A 157 -4.98 -9.23 -5.81
N LEU A 158 -6.25 -9.09 -6.14
CA LEU A 158 -6.80 -7.81 -6.58
C LEU A 158 -7.22 -6.98 -5.36
N GLU A 159 -6.85 -5.71 -5.31
CA GLU A 159 -7.45 -4.72 -4.42
C GLU A 159 -8.37 -3.83 -5.25
N ILE A 160 -9.54 -3.52 -4.71
CA ILE A 160 -10.52 -2.63 -5.35
C ILE A 160 -10.93 -1.54 -4.36
N GLU A 161 -11.36 -0.40 -4.86
CA GLU A 161 -11.94 0.68 -4.05
C GLU A 161 -13.44 0.80 -4.28
N ILE A 162 -14.20 0.86 -3.17
CA ILE A 162 -15.64 1.13 -3.17
C ILE A 162 -15.93 2.41 -2.38
N GLY A 163 -16.60 3.37 -3.00
CA GLY A 163 -16.74 4.73 -2.50
C GLY A 163 -15.62 5.65 -3.00
N VAL A 164 -15.47 6.81 -2.42
CA VAL A 164 -14.46 7.82 -2.79
C VAL A 164 -13.68 8.23 -1.55
N VAL A 165 -12.37 8.03 -1.54
CA VAL A 165 -11.49 8.64 -0.51
C VAL A 165 -11.30 10.11 -0.87
N GLY A 166 -11.56 11.02 0.07
CA GLY A 166 -11.38 12.47 -0.14
C GLY A 166 -9.89 12.86 -0.11
N GLY A 167 -9.59 14.13 -0.48
CA GLY A 167 -8.24 14.68 -0.44
C GLY A 167 -7.47 14.59 -1.75
N GLU A 168 -6.14 14.65 -1.71
CA GLU A 168 -5.25 14.64 -2.88
C GLU A 168 -4.29 13.47 -2.84
N GLU A 169 -4.18 12.74 -3.94
CA GLU A 169 -3.17 11.71 -4.16
C GLU A 169 -2.65 11.74 -5.60
N ASP A 170 -1.32 11.69 -5.77
CA ASP A 170 -0.62 11.76 -7.07
C ASP A 170 -1.11 12.92 -7.97
N GLY A 171 -1.50 14.08 -7.37
CA GLY A 171 -1.98 15.26 -8.10
C GLY A 171 -3.45 15.20 -8.52
N ILE A 172 -4.20 14.20 -8.07
CA ILE A 172 -5.65 14.08 -8.27
C ILE A 172 -6.37 14.50 -7.00
N GLU A 173 -7.21 15.54 -7.10
CA GLU A 173 -7.96 16.09 -5.97
C GLU A 173 -9.41 15.58 -6.00
N ALA A 174 -9.83 14.86 -4.95
CA ALA A 174 -11.19 14.38 -4.78
C ALA A 174 -12.02 15.36 -3.93
N LYS A 175 -13.23 15.72 -4.39
CA LYS A 175 -14.13 16.63 -3.68
C LYS A 175 -14.81 15.94 -2.49
N HIS A 176 -14.95 16.68 -1.39
CA HIS A 176 -15.77 16.26 -0.26
C HIS A 176 -17.27 16.26 -0.65
N ASP A 177 -17.84 15.07 -0.82
CA ASP A 177 -19.27 14.88 -1.03
C ASP A 177 -19.80 13.62 -0.31
N ALA A 178 -21.07 13.29 -0.54
CA ALA A 178 -21.76 12.16 0.12
C ALA A 178 -21.19 10.75 -0.24
N LYS A 179 -20.25 10.65 -1.19
CA LYS A 179 -19.62 9.38 -1.59
C LYS A 179 -18.47 8.96 -0.67
N LEU A 180 -18.13 9.76 0.35
CA LEU A 180 -17.08 9.44 1.33
C LEU A 180 -17.40 8.24 2.25
N TYR A 181 -18.54 7.60 2.06
CA TYR A 181 -18.98 6.48 2.88
C TYR A 181 -19.48 5.34 2.01
N SER A 182 -18.81 4.21 2.13
CA SER A 182 -19.27 2.96 1.52
C SER A 182 -20.55 2.46 2.19
N THR A 183 -21.44 1.87 1.42
CA THR A 183 -22.74 1.38 1.89
C THR A 183 -22.79 -0.16 1.93
N PRO A 184 -23.73 -0.76 2.70
CA PRO A 184 -23.98 -2.19 2.64
C PRO A 184 -24.31 -2.68 1.22
N GLU A 185 -25.02 -1.87 0.43
CA GLU A 185 -25.39 -2.16 -0.95
C GLU A 185 -24.15 -2.30 -1.85
N ASP A 186 -23.14 -1.41 -1.66
CA ASP A 186 -21.86 -1.50 -2.38
C ASP A 186 -21.11 -2.80 -2.04
N ALA A 187 -21.08 -3.16 -0.75
CA ALA A 187 -20.45 -4.41 -0.30
C ALA A 187 -21.16 -5.65 -0.84
N LEU A 188 -22.49 -5.64 -0.87
CA LEU A 188 -23.30 -6.74 -1.42
C LEU A 188 -23.10 -6.88 -2.93
N LEU A 189 -23.13 -5.78 -3.69
CA LEU A 189 -22.86 -5.80 -5.13
C LEU A 189 -21.44 -6.31 -5.41
N THR A 190 -20.46 -5.95 -4.57
CA THR A 190 -19.09 -6.45 -4.68
C THR A 190 -19.03 -7.97 -4.60
N ILE A 191 -19.61 -8.58 -3.56
CA ILE A 191 -19.58 -10.05 -3.41
C ILE A 191 -20.45 -10.77 -4.44
N GLU A 192 -21.54 -10.17 -4.89
CA GLU A 192 -22.38 -10.72 -5.95
C GLU A 192 -21.66 -10.76 -7.30
N THR A 193 -20.83 -9.74 -7.58
CA THR A 193 -20.07 -9.65 -8.84
C THR A 193 -18.77 -10.46 -8.80
N LEU A 194 -17.99 -10.32 -7.73
CA LEU A 194 -16.66 -10.92 -7.64
C LEU A 194 -16.68 -12.34 -7.05
N GLY A 195 -17.73 -12.69 -6.32
CA GLY A 195 -17.87 -13.97 -5.65
C GLY A 195 -17.02 -14.09 -4.37
N THR A 196 -16.94 -15.33 -3.86
CA THR A 196 -16.22 -15.66 -2.62
C THR A 196 -15.26 -16.84 -2.80
N ASP A 197 -14.80 -17.08 -4.02
CA ASP A 197 -13.84 -18.16 -4.32
C ASP A 197 -12.47 -17.80 -3.72
N ALA A 198 -11.96 -18.66 -2.86
CA ALA A 198 -10.64 -18.49 -2.24
C ALA A 198 -9.49 -18.41 -3.26
N LYS A 199 -9.68 -18.97 -4.47
CA LYS A 199 -8.69 -18.85 -5.56
C LYS A 199 -8.72 -17.52 -6.29
N ALA A 200 -9.82 -16.78 -6.15
CA ALA A 200 -10.04 -15.46 -6.71
C ALA A 200 -10.10 -14.42 -5.57
N ARG A 201 -9.07 -14.41 -4.71
CA ARG A 201 -9.02 -13.53 -3.55
C ARG A 201 -8.89 -12.08 -3.98
N TYR A 202 -9.63 -11.22 -3.29
CA TYR A 202 -9.54 -9.78 -3.42
C TYR A 202 -9.65 -9.07 -2.07
N MET A 203 -9.15 -7.84 -2.01
CA MET A 203 -9.26 -6.92 -0.88
C MET A 203 -10.12 -5.74 -1.27
N VAL A 204 -10.77 -5.12 -0.29
CA VAL A 204 -11.70 -4.00 -0.52
C VAL A 204 -11.28 -2.80 0.29
N ALA A 205 -10.81 -1.75 -0.39
CA ALA A 205 -10.65 -0.43 0.19
C ALA A 205 -12.04 0.21 0.32
N ALA A 206 -12.55 0.23 1.56
CA ALA A 206 -13.83 0.83 1.88
C ALA A 206 -13.63 2.25 2.43
N THR A 207 -14.56 3.15 2.12
CA THR A 207 -14.53 4.52 2.62
C THR A 207 -15.43 4.68 3.83
N PHE A 208 -14.89 5.29 4.88
CA PHE A 208 -15.58 5.52 6.15
C PHE A 208 -15.22 6.86 6.79
N GLY A 209 -14.96 7.88 5.93
CA GLY A 209 -14.58 9.24 6.30
C GLY A 209 -13.07 9.52 6.18
N ASN A 210 -12.33 8.59 5.62
CA ASN A 210 -10.90 8.71 5.37
C ASN A 210 -10.60 9.67 4.20
N VAL A 211 -9.46 10.37 4.30
CA VAL A 211 -9.01 11.37 3.32
C VAL A 211 -7.50 11.27 3.13
N HIS A 212 -7.05 11.45 1.88
CA HIS A 212 -5.64 11.54 1.54
C HIS A 212 -5.07 12.93 1.83
N GLY A 213 -3.80 13.01 2.22
CA GLY A 213 -3.08 14.26 2.41
C GLY A 213 -2.53 14.48 3.82
N VAL A 214 -2.15 15.72 4.12
CA VAL A 214 -1.54 16.13 5.39
C VAL A 214 -2.58 16.80 6.28
N TYR A 215 -3.00 16.13 7.33
CA TYR A 215 -3.96 16.64 8.30
C TYR A 215 -3.40 16.60 9.72
N LYS A 216 -3.83 17.55 10.57
CA LYS A 216 -3.55 17.48 12.00
C LYS A 216 -4.42 16.40 12.63
N PRO A 217 -3.90 15.65 13.61
CA PRO A 217 -4.71 14.68 14.34
C PRO A 217 -6.04 15.29 14.86
N GLY A 218 -7.15 14.60 14.58
CA GLY A 218 -8.50 15.04 14.95
C GLY A 218 -9.20 15.94 13.92
N ASN A 219 -8.54 16.33 12.82
CA ASN A 219 -9.21 17.06 11.72
C ASN A 219 -9.92 16.13 10.74
N VAL A 220 -9.55 14.85 10.72
CA VAL A 220 -10.23 13.78 9.98
C VAL A 220 -11.07 13.00 10.98
N VAL A 221 -12.36 12.85 10.72
CA VAL A 221 -13.29 12.12 11.59
C VAL A 221 -13.71 10.85 10.88
N LEU A 222 -13.13 9.73 11.32
CA LEU A 222 -13.50 8.42 10.80
C LEU A 222 -14.79 7.91 11.43
N GLN A 223 -15.47 7.04 10.70
CA GLN A 223 -16.62 6.28 11.19
C GLN A 223 -16.38 4.77 11.07
N PRO A 224 -15.48 4.16 11.87
CA PRO A 224 -15.08 2.75 11.73
C PRO A 224 -16.26 1.77 11.81
N LYS A 225 -17.36 2.16 12.48
CA LYS A 225 -18.59 1.35 12.56
C LYS A 225 -19.23 1.09 11.20
N ILE A 226 -18.96 1.89 10.18
CA ILE A 226 -19.37 1.61 8.80
C ILE A 226 -18.78 0.26 8.38
N LEU A 227 -17.48 0.03 8.62
CA LEU A 227 -16.82 -1.23 8.29
C LEU A 227 -17.50 -2.43 8.95
N LYS A 228 -17.92 -2.28 10.22
CA LYS A 228 -18.71 -3.31 10.91
C LYS A 228 -20.02 -3.58 10.17
N THR A 229 -20.75 -2.54 9.78
CA THR A 229 -22.03 -2.68 9.07
C THR A 229 -21.87 -3.38 7.72
N LEU A 230 -20.78 -3.09 6.98
CA LEU A 230 -20.45 -3.79 5.73
C LEU A 230 -20.20 -5.29 5.99
N GLN A 231 -19.39 -5.64 6.98
CA GLN A 231 -19.10 -7.03 7.36
C GLN A 231 -20.38 -7.78 7.77
N GLU A 232 -21.25 -7.15 8.57
CA GLU A 232 -22.51 -7.75 9.02
C GLU A 232 -23.49 -7.99 7.86
N ALA A 233 -23.60 -7.06 6.92
CA ALA A 233 -24.45 -7.23 5.73
C ALA A 233 -23.98 -8.41 4.87
N VAL A 234 -22.67 -8.48 4.61
CA VAL A 234 -22.08 -9.58 3.82
C VAL A 234 -22.18 -10.92 4.58
N ALA A 235 -21.91 -10.95 5.88
CA ALA A 235 -22.06 -12.16 6.70
C ALA A 235 -23.50 -12.68 6.68
N ALA A 236 -24.49 -11.81 6.81
CA ALA A 236 -25.92 -12.17 6.73
C ALA A 236 -26.28 -12.74 5.34
N LYS A 237 -25.81 -12.12 4.25
CA LYS A 237 -26.01 -12.60 2.88
C LYS A 237 -25.44 -13.99 2.65
N LEU A 238 -24.28 -14.28 3.26
CA LEU A 238 -23.58 -15.57 3.14
C LEU A 238 -24.04 -16.62 4.16
N GLY A 239 -24.96 -16.28 5.07
CA GLY A 239 -25.42 -17.18 6.13
C GLY A 239 -24.34 -17.51 7.17
N LEU A 240 -23.37 -16.60 7.38
CA LEU A 240 -22.29 -16.78 8.34
C LEU A 240 -22.70 -16.34 9.76
N PRO A 241 -22.06 -16.86 10.82
CA PRO A 241 -22.33 -16.45 12.19
C PRO A 241 -22.19 -14.94 12.42
N ALA A 242 -22.95 -14.39 13.36
CA ALA A 242 -22.81 -12.99 13.78
C ALA A 242 -21.38 -12.70 14.23
N GLY A 243 -20.85 -11.54 13.85
CA GLY A 243 -19.46 -11.14 14.12
C GLY A 243 -18.41 -11.71 13.16
N SER A 244 -18.83 -12.51 12.17
CA SER A 244 -17.91 -12.93 11.08
C SER A 244 -17.39 -11.72 10.29
N LYS A 245 -16.16 -11.84 9.80
CA LYS A 245 -15.49 -10.81 9.00
C LYS A 245 -15.17 -11.39 7.60
N PRO A 246 -16.18 -11.58 6.73
CA PRO A 246 -15.96 -12.23 5.43
C PRO A 246 -15.09 -11.43 4.48
N MET A 247 -15.11 -10.10 4.53
CA MET A 247 -14.32 -9.25 3.65
C MET A 247 -12.92 -9.01 4.20
N ASP A 248 -11.94 -8.93 3.29
CA ASP A 248 -10.59 -8.43 3.56
C ASP A 248 -10.60 -6.91 3.31
N LEU A 249 -10.61 -6.10 4.37
CA LEU A 249 -10.74 -4.65 4.25
C LEU A 249 -9.38 -3.97 4.23
N VAL A 250 -9.29 -2.88 3.46
CA VAL A 250 -8.11 -2.02 3.38
C VAL A 250 -8.48 -0.60 3.80
N PHE A 251 -7.56 0.07 4.49
CA PHE A 251 -7.70 1.44 4.95
C PHE A 251 -6.74 2.36 4.19
N HIS A 252 -7.28 3.30 3.42
CA HIS A 252 -6.56 4.36 2.75
C HIS A 252 -6.73 5.70 3.48
N GLY A 253 -5.81 6.66 3.24
CA GLY A 253 -5.95 8.02 3.74
C GLY A 253 -6.00 8.14 5.26
N GLY A 254 -5.14 7.41 5.97
CA GLY A 254 -5.13 7.39 7.43
C GLY A 254 -4.37 8.52 8.12
N SER A 255 -3.66 9.39 7.37
CA SER A 255 -2.93 10.52 7.94
C SER A 255 -3.87 11.51 8.63
N GLY A 256 -3.53 11.93 9.87
CA GLY A 256 -4.37 12.82 10.66
C GLY A 256 -5.55 12.17 11.39
N SER A 257 -5.74 10.87 11.27
CA SER A 257 -6.74 10.11 12.03
C SER A 257 -6.28 9.88 13.48
N LEU A 258 -7.25 9.72 14.38
CA LEU A 258 -6.95 9.36 15.77
C LEU A 258 -6.54 7.88 15.83
N LEU A 259 -5.51 7.57 16.63
CA LEU A 259 -5.03 6.19 16.81
C LEU A 259 -6.13 5.24 17.33
N SER A 260 -7.06 5.74 18.14
CA SER A 260 -8.21 4.98 18.61
C SER A 260 -9.14 4.55 17.48
N GLU A 261 -9.38 5.43 16.50
CA GLU A 261 -10.22 5.15 15.33
C GLU A 261 -9.52 4.17 14.36
N ILE A 262 -8.20 4.36 14.16
CA ILE A 262 -7.39 3.40 13.41
C ILE A 262 -7.50 2.01 14.03
N ARG A 263 -7.27 1.89 15.34
CA ARG A 263 -7.31 0.61 16.05
C ARG A 263 -8.72 -0.02 16.10
N GLU A 264 -9.78 0.80 16.16
CA GLU A 264 -11.15 0.31 16.04
C GLU A 264 -11.41 -0.31 14.65
N SER A 265 -10.87 0.27 13.57
CA SER A 265 -11.03 -0.29 12.22
C SER A 265 -10.41 -1.69 12.07
N LEU A 266 -9.31 -1.97 12.78
CA LEU A 266 -8.68 -3.29 12.80
C LEU A 266 -9.61 -4.36 13.38
N ASP A 267 -10.38 -3.98 14.39
CA ASP A 267 -11.34 -4.89 15.02
C ASP A 267 -12.50 -5.26 14.08
N TYR A 268 -12.70 -4.51 12.99
CA TYR A 268 -13.70 -4.77 11.94
C TYR A 268 -13.13 -5.40 10.67
N GLY A 269 -11.87 -5.84 10.69
CA GLY A 269 -11.30 -6.64 9.60
C GLY A 269 -10.47 -5.87 8.59
N VAL A 270 -9.97 -4.70 8.94
CA VAL A 270 -8.88 -4.05 8.19
C VAL A 270 -7.62 -4.87 8.37
N ILE A 271 -7.00 -5.28 7.26
CA ILE A 271 -5.80 -6.15 7.21
C ILE A 271 -4.59 -5.48 6.56
N LYS A 272 -4.79 -4.37 5.88
CA LYS A 272 -3.79 -3.54 5.21
C LYS A 272 -4.14 -2.07 5.42
N MET A 273 -3.15 -1.23 5.68
CA MET A 273 -3.33 0.22 5.74
C MET A 273 -2.23 0.92 4.96
N ASN A 274 -2.62 1.81 4.06
CA ASN A 274 -1.68 2.62 3.28
C ASN A 274 -1.06 3.72 4.14
N VAL A 275 0.27 3.85 4.06
CA VAL A 275 1.05 4.91 4.73
C VAL A 275 2.04 5.49 3.72
N ASP A 276 1.77 6.69 3.24
CA ASP A 276 2.62 7.39 2.27
C ASP A 276 3.14 8.73 2.82
N THR A 277 2.28 9.71 3.03
CA THR A 277 2.64 11.09 3.38
C THR A 277 3.64 11.19 4.55
N ASP A 278 3.40 10.43 5.62
CA ASP A 278 4.26 10.42 6.80
C ASP A 278 5.64 9.82 6.52
N THR A 279 5.71 8.82 5.64
CA THR A 279 6.99 8.18 5.27
C THR A 279 7.79 9.05 4.32
N GLN A 280 7.14 9.80 3.43
CA GLN A 280 7.78 10.83 2.60
C GLN A 280 8.43 11.89 3.49
N TYR A 281 7.70 12.40 4.49
CA TYR A 281 8.24 13.36 5.44
C TYR A 281 9.40 12.77 6.25
N ALA A 282 9.25 11.55 6.76
CA ALA A 282 10.27 10.86 7.57
C ALA A 282 11.57 10.60 6.78
N PHE A 283 11.48 10.41 5.47
CA PHE A 283 12.62 10.33 4.57
C PHE A 283 13.26 11.71 4.32
N THR A 284 12.46 12.73 4.03
CA THR A 284 12.92 14.04 3.59
C THR A 284 13.51 14.86 4.73
N ARG A 285 12.90 14.81 5.92
CA ARG A 285 13.31 15.61 7.08
C ARG A 285 14.78 15.43 7.48
N PRO A 286 15.34 14.21 7.58
CA PRO A 286 16.74 13.98 7.87
C PRO A 286 17.69 14.47 6.77
N VAL A 287 17.26 14.47 5.51
CA VAL A 287 18.04 15.04 4.40
C VAL A 287 18.21 16.55 4.59
N VAL A 288 17.11 17.25 4.88
CA VAL A 288 17.11 18.69 5.13
C VAL A 288 17.99 19.03 6.35
N ASP A 289 17.84 18.29 7.45
CA ASP A 289 18.64 18.46 8.66
C ASP A 289 20.14 18.30 8.39
N HIS A 290 20.51 17.26 7.63
CA HIS A 290 21.90 17.03 7.21
C HIS A 290 22.46 18.20 6.40
N ILE A 291 21.69 18.69 5.41
CA ILE A 291 22.12 19.80 4.54
C ILE A 291 22.28 21.09 5.36
N MET A 292 21.31 21.42 6.24
CA MET A 292 21.35 22.63 7.04
C MET A 292 22.50 22.63 8.06
N LYS A 293 22.80 21.48 8.68
CA LYS A 293 23.92 21.33 9.60
C LYS A 293 25.30 21.39 8.93
N ASN A 294 25.36 21.09 7.64
CA ASN A 294 26.59 21.05 6.86
C ASN A 294 26.58 22.04 5.69
N TYR A 295 25.87 23.17 5.86
CA TYR A 295 25.59 24.13 4.79
C TYR A 295 26.87 24.54 4.02
N ASP A 296 27.92 25.03 4.74
CA ASP A 296 29.18 25.46 4.12
C ASP A 296 29.94 24.32 3.44
N GLY A 297 29.77 23.08 3.91
CA GLY A 297 30.41 21.91 3.31
C GLY A 297 29.67 21.40 2.07
N VAL A 298 28.36 21.61 2.00
CA VAL A 298 27.52 21.21 0.86
C VAL A 298 27.53 22.26 -0.24
N LEU A 299 27.43 23.53 0.11
CA LEU A 299 27.42 24.65 -0.81
C LEU A 299 28.86 25.03 -1.23
N LYS A 300 29.13 24.97 -2.52
CA LYS A 300 30.35 25.53 -3.13
C LYS A 300 30.05 26.94 -3.63
N ILE A 301 30.84 27.90 -3.15
CA ILE A 301 30.88 29.25 -3.72
C ILE A 301 32.10 29.33 -4.66
N ASP A 302 32.07 30.19 -5.64
CA ASP A 302 33.14 30.34 -6.65
C ASP A 302 34.53 30.36 -6.02
N GLY A 303 35.40 29.43 -6.45
CA GLY A 303 36.78 29.31 -5.94
C GLY A 303 36.91 28.47 -4.66
N GLU A 304 35.83 28.04 -4.03
CA GLU A 304 35.89 27.24 -2.81
C GLU A 304 35.69 25.74 -3.06
N VAL A 305 36.22 24.93 -2.13
CA VAL A 305 36.13 23.48 -2.17
C VAL A 305 35.16 23.00 -1.09
N GLY A 306 34.01 22.47 -1.49
CA GLY A 306 33.05 21.86 -0.56
C GLY A 306 33.61 20.60 0.11
N ASN A 307 32.98 20.18 1.18
CA ASN A 307 33.32 18.96 1.92
C ASN A 307 32.63 17.74 1.28
N LYS A 308 33.40 16.88 0.58
CA LYS A 308 32.88 15.67 -0.06
C LYS A 308 32.09 14.77 0.90
N LYS A 309 32.48 14.67 2.16
CA LYS A 309 31.76 13.86 3.16
C LYS A 309 30.38 14.43 3.48
N ALA A 310 30.18 15.75 3.30
CA ALA A 310 28.88 16.38 3.54
C ALA A 310 27.94 16.28 2.34
N TYR A 311 28.44 16.42 1.10
CA TYR A 311 27.60 16.41 -0.09
C TYR A 311 27.47 15.03 -0.77
N ASP A 312 28.20 14.00 -0.32
CA ASP A 312 28.03 12.62 -0.81
C ASP A 312 26.57 12.15 -0.55
N PRO A 313 25.80 11.77 -1.58
CA PRO A 313 24.43 11.30 -1.37
C PRO A 313 24.29 10.15 -0.37
N ARG A 314 25.30 9.32 -0.23
CA ARG A 314 25.34 8.24 0.78
C ARG A 314 25.39 8.76 2.21
N ALA A 315 25.85 9.97 2.45
CA ALA A 315 25.90 10.56 3.79
C ALA A 315 24.51 10.92 4.30
N TRP A 316 23.76 11.73 3.56
CA TRP A 316 22.39 12.08 3.91
C TRP A 316 21.39 10.94 3.64
N GLY A 317 21.66 10.08 2.64
CA GLY A 317 20.83 8.91 2.33
C GLY A 317 20.74 7.92 3.48
N LYS A 318 21.81 7.70 4.26
CA LYS A 318 21.76 6.86 5.48
C LYS A 318 20.85 7.45 6.56
N ALA A 319 20.84 8.76 6.71
CA ALA A 319 19.95 9.42 7.65
C ALA A 319 18.49 9.34 7.22
N ALA A 320 18.22 9.47 5.91
CA ALA A 320 16.90 9.31 5.32
C ALA A 320 16.36 7.87 5.48
N GLU A 321 17.21 6.86 5.22
CA GLU A 321 16.88 5.44 5.43
C GLU A 321 16.50 5.17 6.89
N ALA A 322 17.27 5.70 7.85
CA ALA A 322 16.95 5.55 9.26
C ALA A 322 15.63 6.24 9.65
N GLY A 323 15.35 7.40 9.04
CA GLY A 323 14.11 8.13 9.28
C GLY A 323 12.87 7.36 8.83
N ILE A 324 12.88 6.84 7.61
CA ILE A 324 11.74 6.04 7.10
C ILE A 324 11.62 4.72 7.88
N ALA A 325 12.73 4.05 8.22
CA ALA A 325 12.69 2.83 9.01
C ALA A 325 12.04 3.04 10.38
N ALA A 326 12.39 4.11 11.07
CA ALA A 326 11.76 4.46 12.34
C ALA A 326 10.26 4.72 12.20
N ARG A 327 9.81 5.44 11.14
CA ARG A 327 8.37 5.70 10.90
C ARG A 327 7.61 4.42 10.57
N VAL A 328 8.22 3.49 9.84
CA VAL A 328 7.63 2.17 9.56
C VAL A 328 7.45 1.38 10.86
N GLY A 329 8.43 1.40 11.77
CA GLY A 329 8.31 0.79 13.09
C GLY A 329 7.11 1.33 13.88
N VAL A 330 6.91 2.66 13.87
CA VAL A 330 5.71 3.28 14.47
C VAL A 330 4.42 2.81 13.80
N ALA A 331 4.40 2.72 12.46
CA ALA A 331 3.22 2.20 11.75
C ALA A 331 2.90 0.75 12.14
N CYS A 332 3.91 -0.11 12.30
CA CYS A 332 3.71 -1.48 12.79
C CYS A 332 3.11 -1.52 14.19
N GLU A 333 3.54 -0.62 15.10
CA GLU A 333 2.99 -0.52 16.45
C GLU A 333 1.53 -0.02 16.44
N ASP A 334 1.26 1.05 15.68
CA ASP A 334 -0.08 1.62 15.52
C ASP A 334 -1.08 0.58 15.02
N LEU A 335 -0.67 -0.25 14.06
CA LEU A 335 -1.46 -1.28 13.42
C LEU A 335 -1.39 -2.65 14.10
N ARG A 336 -0.79 -2.75 15.28
CA ARG A 336 -0.66 -4.00 16.08
C ARG A 336 0.10 -5.11 15.35
N SER A 337 0.94 -4.80 14.36
CA SER A 337 1.68 -5.82 13.59
C SER A 337 3.09 -6.10 14.12
N THR A 338 3.59 -5.31 15.06
CA THR A 338 4.90 -5.53 15.69
C THR A 338 4.98 -6.93 16.30
N GLY A 339 6.07 -7.65 16.02
CA GLY A 339 6.30 -9.00 16.52
C GLY A 339 5.44 -10.08 15.85
N THR A 340 4.75 -9.81 14.73
CA THR A 340 3.84 -10.76 14.06
C THR A 340 4.43 -11.46 12.85
N SER A 341 5.73 -11.31 12.54
CA SER A 341 6.33 -11.98 11.39
C SER A 341 6.12 -13.50 11.38
N LEU A 342 5.85 -14.06 10.20
CA LEU A 342 5.76 -15.51 9.99
C LEU A 342 7.13 -16.19 9.96
N LEU A 343 8.24 -15.43 9.91
CA LEU A 343 9.63 -15.93 9.88
C LEU A 343 10.31 -15.95 11.26
N LYS A 344 9.55 -16.15 12.30
CA LYS A 344 10.11 -16.32 13.67
C LYS A 344 10.82 -17.63 13.84
#